data_4102fdb5442802d132fc933d36e34040
#
_entry.id   4102fdb5442802d132fc933d36e34040
#
_cell.length_a   1.000
_cell.length_b   1.000
_cell.length_c   1.000
_cell.angle_alpha   90.00
_cell.angle_beta   90.00
_cell.angle_gamma   90.00
#
_symmetry.space_group_name_H-M   'P 1'
#
loop_
_entity.id
_entity.type
_entity.pdbx_description
1 polymer ?
#
loop_
_entity_poly.entity_id
_entity_poly.type
_entity_poly.pdbx_seq_one_letter_code
_entity_poly.pdbx_strand_id
1 'polypeptide(L)'
;MPDPTPTPPPAPAPKVNRSTSNQDWINSLNNAGQIVAAAQKAEYAPVFTAGGITAAKLTALTTDIAAAHALAGDATTARATLEAAVKSIIARRREIQFAADAKWPPSDPANAVIRREFRLSPDKPMK
;
A
#
# COMPACT_ATOMS: atom_id res chain seq x y z
N MET A 1 -41.94 -5.06 -41.01
CA MET A 1 -41.08 -4.12 -40.45
C MET A 1 -39.96 -4.79 -39.70
N PRO A 2 -38.86 -4.56 -40.16
CA PRO A 2 -37.76 -5.14 -39.43
C PRO A 2 -37.75 -4.54 -38.06
N ASP A 3 -37.76 -5.41 -37.19
CA ASP A 3 -37.49 -5.04 -35.86
C ASP A 3 -36.17 -4.35 -35.81
N PRO A 4 -36.15 -3.16 -35.35
CA PRO A 4 -34.86 -2.59 -35.13
C PRO A 4 -34.11 -3.53 -34.24
N THR A 5 -33.06 -3.97 -34.73
CA THR A 5 -32.19 -4.79 -33.95
C THR A 5 -31.94 -4.05 -32.64
N PRO A 6 -32.23 -4.66 -31.53
CA PRO A 6 -31.97 -3.99 -30.30
C PRO A 6 -30.51 -3.61 -30.30
N THR A 7 -30.28 -2.41 -29.95
CA THR A 7 -28.92 -1.95 -29.76
C THR A 7 -28.25 -2.89 -28.79
N PRO A 8 -27.15 -3.49 -29.16
CA PRO A 8 -26.47 -4.32 -28.23
C PRO A 8 -26.18 -3.51 -27.00
N PRO A 9 -26.27 -4.09 -25.83
CA PRO A 9 -25.93 -3.38 -24.65
C PRO A 9 -24.52 -2.83 -24.83
N PRO A 10 -24.27 -1.64 -24.34
CA PRO A 10 -22.92 -1.13 -24.40
C PRO A 10 -22.00 -2.16 -23.82
N ALA A 11 -20.90 -2.36 -24.46
CA ALA A 11 -19.90 -3.25 -23.94
C ALA A 11 -19.69 -2.89 -22.48
N PRO A 12 -19.65 -3.84 -21.61
CA PRO A 12 -19.33 -3.55 -20.24
C PRO A 12 -18.04 -2.77 -20.24
N ALA A 13 -17.96 -1.80 -19.38
CA ALA A 13 -16.72 -1.07 -19.20
C ALA A 13 -15.61 -2.10 -19.19
N PRO A 14 -14.54 -1.82 -19.88
CA PRO A 14 -13.46 -2.77 -19.99
C PRO A 14 -13.12 -3.29 -18.63
N LYS A 15 -13.36 -4.53 -18.43
CA LYS A 15 -13.01 -5.18 -17.19
C LYS A 15 -11.56 -5.53 -17.18
N VAL A 16 -10.94 -5.31 -18.27
CA VAL A 16 -9.53 -5.46 -18.37
C VAL A 16 -8.90 -4.77 -17.20
N ASN A 17 -7.90 -5.29 -16.70
CA ASN A 17 -7.12 -4.68 -15.62
C ASN A 17 -7.82 -4.60 -14.30
N ARG A 18 -8.72 -5.46 -14.07
CA ARG A 18 -9.30 -5.53 -12.75
C ARG A 18 -8.28 -5.81 -11.70
N SER A 19 -7.19 -6.45 -12.08
CA SER A 19 -6.11 -6.72 -11.15
C SER A 19 -5.46 -5.47 -10.61
N THR A 20 -5.60 -4.33 -11.30
CA THR A 20 -4.96 -3.10 -10.88
C THR A 20 -5.89 -1.94 -11.12
N SER A 21 -7.00 -1.94 -10.45
CA SER A 21 -7.92 -0.81 -10.51
C SER A 21 -7.39 0.32 -9.64
N ASN A 22 -7.90 1.51 -9.84
CA ASN A 22 -7.58 2.63 -8.97
C ASN A 22 -7.96 2.33 -7.53
N GLN A 23 -9.02 1.58 -7.30
CA GLN A 23 -9.42 1.23 -5.95
C GLN A 23 -8.39 0.31 -5.29
N ASP A 24 -7.82 -0.62 -6.06
CA ASP A 24 -6.75 -1.47 -5.54
C ASP A 24 -5.54 -0.65 -5.14
N TRP A 25 -5.19 0.35 -5.93
CA TRP A 25 -4.07 1.22 -5.60
C TRP A 25 -4.37 2.09 -4.40
N ILE A 26 -5.59 2.62 -4.29
CA ILE A 26 -6.01 3.38 -3.12
C ILE A 26 -5.93 2.51 -1.86
N ASN A 27 -6.36 1.27 -1.96
CA ASN A 27 -6.28 0.33 -0.84
C ASN A 27 -4.83 0.08 -0.44
N SER A 28 -3.94 -0.07 -1.42
CA SER A 28 -2.50 -0.24 -1.15
C SER A 28 -1.91 0.99 -0.49
N LEU A 29 -2.31 2.18 -0.92
CA LEU A 29 -1.85 3.43 -0.32
C LEU A 29 -2.35 3.58 1.12
N ASN A 30 -3.60 3.23 1.38
CA ASN A 30 -4.16 3.26 2.72
C ASN A 30 -3.42 2.28 3.63
N ASN A 31 -3.14 1.09 3.14
CA ASN A 31 -2.37 0.09 3.85
C ASN A 31 -0.97 0.61 4.19
N ALA A 32 -0.29 1.19 3.22
CA ALA A 32 1.03 1.77 3.43
C ALA A 32 1.00 2.90 4.46
N GLY A 33 -0.02 3.75 4.41
CA GLY A 33 -0.19 4.84 5.37
C GLY A 33 -0.32 4.34 6.80
N GLN A 34 -1.06 3.27 7.01
CA GLN A 34 -1.21 2.68 8.33
C GLN A 34 0.10 2.09 8.84
N ILE A 35 0.85 1.44 7.97
CA ILE A 35 2.14 0.86 8.32
C ILE A 35 3.16 1.96 8.67
N VAL A 36 3.19 3.03 7.89
CA VAL A 36 4.07 4.16 8.17
C VAL A 36 3.71 4.82 9.50
N ALA A 37 2.42 5.00 9.76
CA ALA A 37 1.96 5.58 11.01
C ALA A 37 2.40 4.73 12.21
N ALA A 38 2.32 3.40 12.07
CA ALA A 38 2.79 2.50 13.12
C ALA A 38 4.29 2.68 13.34
N ALA A 39 5.07 2.75 12.26
CA ALA A 39 6.53 2.91 12.36
C ALA A 39 6.93 4.24 13.01
N GLN A 40 6.06 5.24 12.93
CA GLN A 40 6.33 6.56 13.53
C GLN A 40 5.96 6.64 15.01
N LYS A 41 5.33 5.62 15.57
CA LYS A 41 5.03 5.61 17.00
C LYS A 41 6.32 5.68 17.80
N ALA A 42 6.31 6.46 18.88
CA ALA A 42 7.50 6.67 19.70
C ALA A 42 8.09 5.34 20.19
N GLU A 43 7.25 4.36 20.46
CA GLU A 43 7.68 3.05 20.96
C GLU A 43 8.39 2.21 19.90
N TYR A 44 8.16 2.48 18.61
CA TYR A 44 8.72 1.70 17.51
C TYR A 44 9.79 2.45 16.71
N ALA A 45 9.72 3.77 16.67
CA ALA A 45 10.60 4.58 15.84
C ALA A 45 12.09 4.28 16.02
N PRO A 46 12.60 4.07 17.26
CA PRO A 46 14.02 3.77 17.44
C PRO A 46 14.46 2.50 16.72
N VAL A 47 13.60 1.51 16.61
CA VAL A 47 13.92 0.26 15.92
C VAL A 47 14.18 0.52 14.44
N PHE A 48 13.33 1.32 13.82
CA PHE A 48 13.46 1.63 12.39
C PHE A 48 14.64 2.55 12.14
N THR A 49 14.88 3.52 13.01
CA THR A 49 16.02 4.41 12.90
C THR A 49 17.32 3.61 12.95
N ALA A 50 17.43 2.66 13.86
CA ALA A 50 18.61 1.81 13.97
C ALA A 50 18.83 0.99 12.69
N GLY A 51 17.77 0.63 11.98
CA GLY A 51 17.85 -0.11 10.73
C GLY A 51 18.00 0.77 9.49
N GLY A 52 18.17 2.08 9.67
CA GLY A 52 18.35 2.99 8.54
C GLY A 52 17.05 3.57 7.99
N ILE A 53 15.91 3.22 8.57
CA ILE A 53 14.62 3.81 8.20
C ILE A 53 14.36 4.97 9.14
N THR A 54 14.87 6.13 8.77
CA THR A 54 14.87 7.31 9.64
C THR A 54 13.51 8.00 9.65
N ALA A 55 13.32 8.89 10.63
CA ALA A 55 12.11 9.70 10.70
C ALA A 55 11.93 10.51 9.42
N ALA A 56 13.02 11.01 8.83
CA ALA A 56 12.96 11.77 7.59
C ALA A 56 12.43 10.91 6.44
N LYS A 57 12.87 9.66 6.36
CA LYS A 57 12.38 8.72 5.33
C LYS A 57 10.90 8.41 5.51
N LEU A 58 10.45 8.25 6.75
CA LEU A 58 9.04 8.00 7.04
C LEU A 58 8.17 9.21 6.69
N THR A 59 8.65 10.41 7.00
CA THR A 59 7.96 11.64 6.62
C THR A 59 7.88 11.79 5.11
N ALA A 60 8.97 11.51 4.40
CA ALA A 60 8.99 11.55 2.94
C ALA A 60 8.00 10.55 2.35
N LEU A 61 7.94 9.36 2.91
CA LEU A 61 6.98 8.34 2.47
C LEU A 61 5.53 8.79 2.71
N THR A 62 5.25 9.40 3.85
CA THR A 62 3.92 9.96 4.14
C THR A 62 3.53 11.00 3.10
N THR A 63 4.46 11.88 2.74
CA THR A 63 4.24 12.90 1.71
C THR A 63 3.95 12.26 0.36
N ASP A 64 4.71 11.24 -0.01
CA ASP A 64 4.54 10.56 -1.29
C ASP A 64 3.23 9.79 -1.35
N ILE A 65 2.78 9.21 -0.23
CA ILE A 65 1.48 8.55 -0.15
C ILE A 65 0.36 9.56 -0.41
N ALA A 66 0.44 10.74 0.20
CA ALA A 66 -0.56 11.79 -0.02
C ALA A 66 -0.57 12.24 -1.46
N ALA A 67 0.61 12.41 -2.07
CA ALA A 67 0.71 12.78 -3.48
C ALA A 67 0.12 11.72 -4.39
N ALA A 68 0.37 10.44 -4.09
CA ALA A 68 -0.18 9.35 -4.88
C ALA A 68 -1.71 9.27 -4.76
N HIS A 69 -2.27 9.55 -3.57
CA HIS A 69 -3.72 9.64 -3.42
C HIS A 69 -4.31 10.73 -4.31
N ALA A 70 -3.65 11.88 -4.39
CA ALA A 70 -4.09 12.96 -5.25
C ALA A 70 -4.05 12.55 -6.71
N LEU A 71 -2.98 11.85 -7.13
CA LEU A 71 -2.88 11.33 -8.50
C LEU A 71 -3.98 10.32 -8.79
N ALA A 72 -4.29 9.45 -7.86
CA ALA A 72 -5.33 8.44 -8.05
C ALA A 72 -6.72 9.07 -8.22
N GLY A 73 -6.94 10.24 -7.63
CA GLY A 73 -8.19 10.97 -7.76
C GLY A 73 -8.25 11.88 -8.97
N ASP A 74 -7.14 12.05 -9.69
CA ASP A 74 -7.07 12.94 -10.84
C ASP A 74 -7.32 12.17 -12.12
N ALA A 75 -8.43 12.46 -12.78
CA ALA A 75 -8.82 11.77 -14.02
C ALA A 75 -7.85 12.01 -15.17
N THR A 76 -7.03 13.06 -15.08
CA THR A 76 -6.09 13.39 -16.16
C THR A 76 -4.73 12.75 -15.95
N THR A 77 -4.49 12.12 -14.81
CA THR A 77 -3.20 11.50 -14.53
C THR A 77 -3.00 10.27 -15.41
N ALA A 78 -1.84 10.21 -16.05
CA ALA A 78 -1.48 9.03 -16.82
C ALA A 78 -1.34 7.82 -15.89
N ARG A 79 -1.88 6.71 -16.32
CA ARG A 79 -1.83 5.48 -15.53
C ARG A 79 -0.41 5.07 -15.16
N ALA A 80 0.52 5.23 -16.09
CA ALA A 80 1.92 4.89 -15.84
C ALA A 80 2.53 5.70 -14.71
N THR A 81 2.15 6.99 -14.60
CA THR A 81 2.64 7.86 -13.53
C THR A 81 2.14 7.39 -12.18
N LEU A 82 0.85 7.07 -12.10
CA LEU A 82 0.26 6.56 -10.86
C LEU A 82 0.88 5.21 -10.48
N GLU A 83 1.02 4.33 -11.45
CA GLU A 83 1.62 3.01 -11.21
C GLU A 83 3.03 3.12 -10.64
N ALA A 84 3.86 3.98 -11.22
CA ALA A 84 5.22 4.19 -10.75
C ALA A 84 5.25 4.71 -9.31
N ALA A 85 4.37 5.66 -8.99
CA ALA A 85 4.26 6.19 -7.63
C ALA A 85 3.85 5.11 -6.63
N VAL A 86 2.86 4.30 -6.99
CA VAL A 86 2.38 3.23 -6.11
C VAL A 86 3.45 2.16 -5.91
N LYS A 87 4.15 1.77 -6.97
CA LYS A 87 5.23 0.77 -6.87
C LYS A 87 6.33 1.23 -5.93
N SER A 88 6.72 2.49 -6.00
CA SER A 88 7.74 3.05 -5.11
C SER A 88 7.28 2.98 -3.65
N ILE A 89 6.03 3.32 -3.40
CA ILE A 89 5.46 3.29 -2.05
C ILE A 89 5.39 1.86 -1.53
N ILE A 90 4.97 0.91 -2.35
CA ILE A 90 4.91 -0.49 -1.96
C ILE A 90 6.29 -1.02 -1.59
N ALA A 91 7.32 -0.68 -2.37
CA ALA A 91 8.68 -1.12 -2.08
C ALA A 91 9.15 -0.61 -0.72
N ARG A 92 8.91 0.67 -0.42
CA ARG A 92 9.30 1.26 0.86
C ARG A 92 8.47 0.71 2.03
N ARG A 93 7.18 0.44 1.79
CA ARG A 93 6.35 -0.24 2.78
C ARG A 93 6.92 -1.60 3.13
N ARG A 94 7.34 -2.36 2.14
CA ARG A 94 7.92 -3.69 2.37
C ARG A 94 9.20 -3.62 3.18
N GLU A 95 10.02 -2.59 2.99
CA GLU A 95 11.21 -2.40 3.81
C GLU A 95 10.84 -2.26 5.28
N ILE A 96 9.80 -1.48 5.57
CA ILE A 96 9.31 -1.32 6.93
C ILE A 96 8.82 -2.66 7.48
N GLN A 97 8.06 -3.38 6.69
CA GLN A 97 7.52 -4.69 7.09
C GLN A 97 8.63 -5.71 7.35
N PHE A 98 9.66 -5.74 6.52
CA PHE A 98 10.79 -6.64 6.74
C PHE A 98 11.54 -6.29 8.02
N ALA A 99 11.74 -5.02 8.30
CA ALA A 99 12.38 -4.59 9.54
C ALA A 99 11.54 -4.99 10.76
N ALA A 100 10.24 -4.82 10.67
CA ALA A 100 9.33 -5.22 11.74
C ALA A 100 9.32 -6.73 11.93
N ASP A 101 9.30 -7.49 10.84
CA ASP A 101 9.32 -8.95 10.90
C ASP A 101 10.58 -9.46 11.59
N ALA A 102 11.71 -8.84 11.32
CA ALA A 102 12.98 -9.21 11.95
C ALA A 102 13.01 -8.87 13.44
N LYS A 103 12.44 -7.72 13.80
CA LYS A 103 12.44 -7.28 15.20
C LYS A 103 11.42 -8.02 16.06
N TRP A 104 10.27 -8.29 15.49
CA TRP A 104 9.17 -8.97 16.18
C TRP A 104 8.79 -10.25 15.42
N PRO A 105 9.61 -11.31 15.56
CA PRO A 105 9.40 -12.53 14.79
C PRO A 105 8.11 -13.25 15.20
N PRO A 106 7.52 -14.03 14.29
CA PRO A 106 6.26 -14.73 14.58
C PRO A 106 6.42 -15.89 15.55
N SER A 107 7.65 -16.30 15.84
CA SER A 107 7.91 -17.37 16.77
C SER A 107 7.52 -17.01 18.20
N ASP A 108 7.44 -15.72 18.53
CA ASP A 108 7.02 -15.25 19.83
C ASP A 108 5.57 -14.79 19.78
N PRO A 109 4.63 -15.49 20.43
CA PRO A 109 3.21 -15.11 20.40
C PRO A 109 2.95 -13.71 20.95
N ALA A 110 3.83 -13.20 21.84
CA ALA A 110 3.66 -11.87 22.39
C ALA A 110 3.77 -10.78 21.30
N ASN A 111 4.40 -11.10 20.18
CA ASN A 111 4.56 -10.16 19.08
C ASN A 111 3.32 -10.05 18.19
N ALA A 112 2.32 -10.88 18.38
CA ALA A 112 1.17 -10.94 17.46
C ALA A 112 0.48 -9.58 17.30
N VAL A 113 0.29 -8.84 18.38
CA VAL A 113 -0.38 -7.54 18.34
C VAL A 113 0.47 -6.53 17.56
N ILE A 114 1.77 -6.49 17.82
CA ILE A 114 2.69 -5.58 17.15
C ILE A 114 2.73 -5.93 15.65
N ARG A 115 2.86 -7.21 15.33
CA ARG A 115 2.91 -7.65 13.94
C ARG A 115 1.68 -7.23 13.16
N ARG A 116 0.52 -7.25 13.77
CA ARG A 116 -0.72 -6.80 13.12
C ARG A 116 -0.72 -5.32 12.80
N GLU A 117 -0.07 -4.51 13.62
CA GLU A 117 0.04 -3.08 13.34
C GLU A 117 0.81 -2.84 12.04
N PHE A 118 1.74 -3.73 11.71
CA PHE A 118 2.52 -3.66 10.47
C PHE A 118 1.93 -4.53 9.37
N ARG A 119 0.72 -5.01 9.56
CA ARG A 119 0.01 -5.86 8.59
C ARG A 119 0.77 -7.14 8.27
N LEU A 120 1.46 -7.66 9.25
CA LEU A 120 2.16 -8.94 9.16
C LEU A 120 1.29 -10.04 9.73
N SER A 121 1.47 -11.26 9.22
CA SER A 121 0.82 -12.42 9.80
C SER A 121 1.29 -12.61 11.24
N PRO A 122 0.39 -12.92 12.18
CA PRO A 122 0.80 -13.11 13.58
C PRO A 122 1.62 -14.38 13.81
N ASP A 123 1.56 -15.34 12.89
CA ASP A 123 2.15 -16.65 13.10
C ASP A 123 3.06 -17.12 11.96
N LYS A 124 3.26 -16.32 10.93
CA LYS A 124 4.11 -16.68 9.80
C LYS A 124 5.07 -15.56 9.45
N PRO A 125 6.32 -15.91 9.09
CA PRO A 125 7.28 -14.90 8.68
C PRO A 125 6.88 -14.30 7.32
N MET A 126 7.36 -13.12 7.09
CA MET A 126 7.21 -12.45 5.80
C MET A 126 8.09 -13.15 4.77
N LYS A 127 7.56 -13.28 3.57
CA LYS A 127 8.30 -13.88 2.45
C LYS A 127 8.99 -12.84 1.62
#